data_c1bbac1f445bcd2835e8408b4662b88a
#
_entry.id   c1bbac1f445bcd2835e8408b4662b88a
#
_cell.length_a   1.000
_cell.length_b   1.000
_cell.length_c   1.000
_cell.angle_alpha   90.00
_cell.angle_beta   90.00
_cell.angle_gamma   90.00
#
_symmetry.space_group_name_H-M   'P 1'
#
loop_
_entity.id
_entity.type
_entity.pdbx_description
1 polymer ?
#
loop_
_entity_poly.entity_id
_entity_poly.type
_entity_poly.pdbx_seq_one_letter_code
_entity_poly.pdbx_strand_id
1 'polypeptide(L)'
;SFLRMGTSGLTAQAYGAKNHRECTATLARTLLVAAVLGALILLLQYPLGQTAIWAMNGDELVAEYFYARIWAVPAGIMLFGLNGWFIGMQNARIPMWIAILQNVVHVGCSWFFAFRCGMGIAGIGYGSVVAQYLGVALAAVLIVANYREFITRIDWSAVFDMRPIRRFLVVNRDIIVRTLCIVAVYTFFTGASARMEDRTLLAVNTILLQLFTLFSYMTDGFAQAAEALTGRFIGARDGRSLHRCIRNSIFWSLAVAAVFVGIYLVWWRDLLHVFTLNSPESSAYIIATAGDYIGWIIAIPIASSLPFLMDGIMVGATRTRVMRD
;
A
#
# COMPACT_ATOMS: atom_id res chain seq x y z
N SER A 1 -1.60 -1.11 -4.88
CA SER A 1 -2.28 -1.56 -3.64
C SER A 1 -3.68 -2.14 -3.89
N PHE A 2 -4.36 -1.78 -5.00
CA PHE A 2 -5.74 -2.23 -5.29
C PHE A 2 -5.89 -3.77 -5.26
N LEU A 3 -4.96 -4.51 -5.90
CA LEU A 3 -5.02 -5.97 -5.96
C LEU A 3 -4.91 -6.61 -4.56
N ARG A 4 -4.13 -6.01 -3.63
CA ARG A 4 -4.05 -6.46 -2.25
C ARG A 4 -5.41 -6.37 -1.55
N MET A 5 -6.04 -5.20 -1.61
CA MET A 5 -7.32 -4.93 -0.94
C MET A 5 -8.44 -5.79 -1.52
N GLY A 6 -8.56 -5.88 -2.86
CA GLY A 6 -9.57 -6.71 -3.50
C GLY A 6 -9.42 -8.20 -3.17
N THR A 7 -8.19 -8.70 -3.15
CA THR A 7 -7.90 -10.10 -2.81
C THR A 7 -8.16 -10.38 -1.31
N SER A 8 -7.73 -9.49 -0.42
CA SER A 8 -7.87 -9.68 1.02
C SER A 8 -9.34 -9.76 1.44
N GLY A 9 -10.20 -8.82 1.01
CA GLY A 9 -11.61 -8.82 1.37
C GLY A 9 -12.35 -10.08 0.89
N LEU A 10 -12.13 -10.49 -0.36
CA LEU A 10 -12.75 -11.69 -0.92
C LEU A 10 -12.26 -12.97 -0.25
N THR A 11 -10.95 -13.08 -0.02
CA THR A 11 -10.35 -14.24 0.66
C THR A 11 -10.84 -14.33 2.11
N ALA A 12 -10.92 -13.20 2.83
CA ALA A 12 -11.40 -13.18 4.21
C ALA A 12 -12.85 -13.65 4.33
N GLN A 13 -13.72 -13.25 3.39
CA GLN A 13 -15.10 -13.74 3.36
C GLN A 13 -15.18 -15.23 3.06
N ALA A 14 -14.41 -15.73 2.08
CA ALA A 14 -14.33 -17.15 1.75
C ALA A 14 -13.80 -17.97 2.94
N TYR A 15 -12.77 -17.46 3.62
CA TYR A 15 -12.19 -18.09 4.81
C TYR A 15 -13.19 -18.16 5.96
N GLY A 16 -13.91 -17.05 6.23
CA GLY A 16 -14.96 -17.02 7.24
C GLY A 16 -16.11 -17.98 6.96
N ALA A 17 -16.49 -18.14 5.70
CA ALA A 17 -17.47 -19.11 5.22
C ALA A 17 -16.96 -20.57 5.21
N LYS A 18 -15.68 -20.81 5.61
CA LYS A 18 -14.99 -22.11 5.51
C LYS A 18 -14.99 -22.69 4.08
N ASN A 19 -15.05 -21.82 3.08
CA ASN A 19 -15.03 -22.19 1.67
C ASN A 19 -13.59 -22.22 1.13
N HIS A 20 -12.87 -23.31 1.42
CA HIS A 20 -11.48 -23.51 1.00
C HIS A 20 -11.30 -23.45 -0.51
N ARG A 21 -12.29 -23.97 -1.27
CA ARG A 21 -12.32 -23.93 -2.73
C ARG A 21 -12.24 -22.48 -3.25
N GLU A 22 -13.03 -21.59 -2.69
CA GLU A 22 -13.03 -20.17 -3.10
C GLU A 22 -11.77 -19.42 -2.63
N CYS A 23 -11.20 -19.77 -1.46
CA CYS A 23 -9.91 -19.21 -1.03
C CYS A 23 -8.80 -19.51 -2.03
N THR A 24 -8.73 -20.76 -2.52
CA THR A 24 -7.73 -21.20 -3.50
C THR A 24 -8.00 -20.59 -4.88
N ALA A 25 -9.27 -20.56 -5.30
CA ALA A 25 -9.66 -19.95 -6.57
C ALA A 25 -9.34 -18.44 -6.59
N THR A 26 -9.54 -17.74 -5.48
CA THR A 26 -9.17 -16.32 -5.36
C THR A 26 -7.67 -16.11 -5.49
N LEU A 27 -6.83 -16.97 -4.88
CA LEU A 27 -5.38 -16.94 -5.06
C LEU A 27 -5.00 -17.10 -6.54
N ALA A 28 -5.53 -18.14 -7.20
CA ALA A 28 -5.22 -18.40 -8.60
C ALA A 28 -5.65 -17.24 -9.51
N ARG A 29 -6.86 -16.71 -9.34
CA ARG A 29 -7.35 -15.54 -10.10
C ARG A 29 -6.45 -14.33 -9.89
N THR A 30 -6.04 -14.08 -8.64
CA THR A 30 -5.15 -12.96 -8.30
C THR A 30 -3.80 -13.09 -9.00
N LEU A 31 -3.20 -14.28 -9.00
CA LEU A 31 -1.92 -14.53 -9.67
C LEU A 31 -2.05 -14.42 -11.19
N LEU A 32 -3.13 -14.91 -11.77
CA LEU A 32 -3.40 -14.76 -13.21
C LEU A 32 -3.54 -13.29 -13.61
N VAL A 33 -4.34 -12.51 -12.86
CA VAL A 33 -4.49 -11.08 -13.12
C VAL A 33 -3.17 -10.34 -12.93
N ALA A 34 -2.41 -10.67 -11.88
CA ALA A 34 -1.09 -10.08 -11.65
C ALA A 34 -0.11 -10.38 -12.78
N ALA A 35 -0.10 -11.61 -13.30
CA ALA A 35 0.74 -12.02 -14.42
C ALA A 35 0.37 -11.27 -15.71
N VAL A 36 -0.93 -11.19 -16.03
CA VAL A 36 -1.42 -10.46 -17.21
C VAL A 36 -1.08 -8.96 -17.12
N LEU A 37 -1.33 -8.32 -15.97
CA LEU A 37 -1.01 -6.92 -15.77
C LEU A 37 0.49 -6.66 -15.81
N GLY A 38 1.29 -7.53 -15.20
CA GLY A 38 2.75 -7.45 -15.23
C GLY A 38 3.30 -7.58 -16.65
N ALA A 39 2.81 -8.56 -17.41
CA ALA A 39 3.18 -8.76 -18.81
C ALA A 39 2.77 -7.55 -19.68
N LEU A 40 1.56 -7.02 -19.48
CA LEU A 40 1.07 -5.84 -20.21
C LEU A 40 1.96 -4.62 -19.95
N ILE A 41 2.34 -4.36 -18.69
CA ILE A 41 3.22 -3.25 -18.35
C ILE A 41 4.61 -3.42 -18.97
N LEU A 42 5.16 -4.63 -18.97
CA LEU A 42 6.44 -4.91 -19.65
C LEU A 42 6.35 -4.73 -21.16
N LEU A 43 5.25 -5.14 -21.79
CA LEU A 43 5.03 -4.89 -23.23
C LEU A 43 4.94 -3.41 -23.55
N LEU A 44 4.33 -2.64 -22.66
CA LEU A 44 4.16 -1.20 -22.79
C LEU A 44 5.31 -0.38 -22.16
N GLN A 45 6.42 -1.02 -21.77
CA GLN A 45 7.52 -0.34 -21.06
C GLN A 45 8.08 0.87 -21.82
N TYR A 46 8.17 0.79 -23.15
CA TYR A 46 8.72 1.88 -23.95
C TYR A 46 7.81 3.13 -23.96
N PRO A 47 6.52 3.04 -24.37
CA PRO A 47 5.64 4.21 -24.31
C PRO A 47 5.42 4.74 -22.89
N LEU A 48 5.37 3.87 -21.88
CA LEU A 48 5.28 4.28 -20.48
C LEU A 48 6.55 5.02 -20.02
N GLY A 49 7.73 4.56 -20.43
CA GLY A 49 9.00 5.22 -20.14
C GLY A 49 9.07 6.60 -20.75
N GLN A 50 8.75 6.73 -22.04
CA GLN A 50 8.75 8.01 -22.74
C GLN A 50 7.78 9.02 -22.09
N THR A 51 6.57 8.58 -21.76
CA THR A 51 5.59 9.46 -21.08
C THR A 51 6.03 9.84 -19.66
N ALA A 52 6.65 8.95 -18.91
CA ALA A 52 7.15 9.24 -17.57
C ALA A 52 8.31 10.24 -17.62
N ILE A 53 9.29 10.05 -18.51
CA ILE A 53 10.44 10.93 -18.69
C ILE A 53 9.95 12.32 -19.10
N TRP A 54 9.04 12.41 -20.08
CA TRP A 54 8.46 13.67 -20.53
C TRP A 54 7.70 14.39 -19.39
N ALA A 55 6.85 13.67 -18.65
CA ALA A 55 6.04 14.25 -17.57
C ALA A 55 6.88 14.76 -16.40
N MET A 56 8.05 14.15 -16.16
CA MET A 56 8.97 14.52 -15.08
C MET A 56 10.05 15.53 -15.51
N ASN A 57 10.06 15.97 -16.78
CA ASN A 57 11.20 16.66 -17.40
C ASN A 57 12.52 15.95 -17.08
N GLY A 58 12.47 14.60 -17.11
CA GLY A 58 13.56 13.75 -16.66
C GLY A 58 14.71 13.72 -17.66
N ASP A 59 15.92 13.58 -17.13
CA ASP A 59 17.15 13.39 -17.85
C ASP A 59 17.44 11.90 -18.14
N GLU A 60 18.64 11.63 -18.65
CA GLU A 60 19.11 10.27 -18.93
C GLU A 60 19.14 9.37 -17.68
N LEU A 61 19.41 9.93 -16.50
CA LEU A 61 19.43 9.18 -15.22
C LEU A 61 18.03 8.67 -14.84
N VAL A 62 16.98 9.48 -15.11
CA VAL A 62 15.60 9.06 -14.87
C VAL A 62 15.22 7.92 -15.80
N ALA A 63 15.65 7.99 -17.07
CA ALA A 63 15.43 6.92 -18.03
C ALA A 63 16.12 5.61 -17.62
N GLU A 64 17.40 5.70 -17.24
CA GLU A 64 18.20 4.55 -16.80
C GLU A 64 17.57 3.85 -15.59
N TYR A 65 17.18 4.63 -14.58
CA TYR A 65 16.47 4.11 -13.41
C TYR A 65 15.13 3.46 -13.76
N PHE A 66 14.33 4.12 -14.62
CA PHE A 66 13.02 3.61 -15.01
C PHE A 66 13.12 2.24 -15.71
N TYR A 67 14.00 2.13 -16.72
CA TYR A 67 14.15 0.89 -17.49
C TYR A 67 14.81 -0.24 -16.67
N ALA A 68 15.66 0.08 -15.70
CA ALA A 68 16.16 -0.90 -14.75
C ALA A 68 15.06 -1.40 -13.80
N ARG A 69 14.24 -0.49 -13.25
CA ARG A 69 13.25 -0.80 -12.22
C ARG A 69 11.97 -1.44 -12.77
N ILE A 70 11.59 -1.20 -14.03
CA ILE A 70 10.29 -1.67 -14.57
C ILE A 70 10.16 -3.19 -14.51
N TRP A 71 11.27 -3.92 -14.57
CA TRP A 71 11.32 -5.38 -14.42
C TRP A 71 10.87 -5.87 -13.04
N ALA A 72 10.87 -5.02 -12.02
CA ALA A 72 10.34 -5.34 -10.71
C ALA A 72 8.81 -5.33 -10.64
N VAL A 73 8.13 -4.69 -11.61
CA VAL A 73 6.68 -4.45 -11.57
C VAL A 73 5.87 -5.73 -11.56
N PRO A 74 6.13 -6.75 -12.39
CA PRO A 74 5.37 -8.00 -12.36
C PRO A 74 5.43 -8.67 -10.98
N ALA A 75 6.64 -8.79 -10.42
CA ALA A 75 6.83 -9.37 -9.09
C ALA A 75 6.15 -8.54 -8.00
N GLY A 76 6.22 -7.20 -8.08
CA GLY A 76 5.54 -6.30 -7.15
C GLY A 76 4.03 -6.45 -7.16
N ILE A 77 3.42 -6.56 -8.36
CA ILE A 77 1.97 -6.78 -8.49
C ILE A 77 1.58 -8.15 -7.92
N MET A 78 2.36 -9.20 -8.19
CA MET A 78 2.15 -10.52 -7.60
C MET A 78 2.23 -10.49 -6.08
N LEU A 79 3.23 -9.80 -5.51
CA LEU A 79 3.37 -9.66 -4.06
C LEU A 79 2.20 -8.92 -3.41
N PHE A 80 1.66 -7.88 -4.05
CA PHE A 80 0.45 -7.25 -3.56
C PHE A 80 -0.71 -8.25 -3.46
N GLY A 81 -0.91 -9.07 -4.48
CA GLY A 81 -1.93 -10.11 -4.47
C GLY A 81 -1.70 -11.18 -3.39
N LEU A 82 -0.47 -11.69 -3.30
CA LEU A 82 -0.08 -12.69 -2.31
C LEU A 82 -0.24 -12.17 -0.87
N ASN A 83 0.21 -10.96 -0.60
CA ASN A 83 0.04 -10.31 0.72
C ASN A 83 -1.45 -10.13 1.06
N GLY A 84 -2.28 -9.73 0.08
CA GLY A 84 -3.72 -9.66 0.24
C GLY A 84 -4.33 -11.02 0.60
N TRP A 85 -3.90 -12.07 -0.08
CA TRP A 85 -4.37 -13.42 0.20
C TRP A 85 -3.99 -13.89 1.62
N PHE A 86 -2.73 -13.71 2.05
CA PHE A 86 -2.31 -14.06 3.41
C PHE A 86 -3.09 -13.30 4.48
N ILE A 87 -3.31 -12.00 4.30
CA ILE A 87 -4.11 -11.18 5.22
C ILE A 87 -5.54 -11.70 5.27
N GLY A 88 -6.14 -12.04 4.13
CA GLY A 88 -7.47 -12.65 4.04
C GLY A 88 -7.54 -14.03 4.71
N MET A 89 -6.47 -14.82 4.67
CA MET A 89 -6.30 -16.08 5.41
C MET A 89 -6.02 -15.86 6.91
N GLN A 90 -6.16 -14.62 7.41
CA GLN A 90 -5.94 -14.23 8.81
C GLN A 90 -4.48 -14.39 9.27
N ASN A 91 -3.53 -14.37 8.36
CA ASN A 91 -2.11 -14.50 8.68
C ASN A 91 -1.34 -13.25 8.24
N ALA A 92 -1.20 -12.28 9.13
CA ALA A 92 -0.42 -11.06 8.89
C ALA A 92 1.09 -11.24 9.13
N ARG A 93 1.51 -12.35 9.77
CA ARG A 93 2.93 -12.60 10.08
C ARG A 93 3.75 -12.87 8.82
N ILE A 94 3.19 -13.60 7.88
CA ILE A 94 3.87 -13.93 6.61
C ILE A 94 4.16 -12.66 5.81
N PRO A 95 3.19 -11.78 5.48
CA PRO A 95 3.46 -10.51 4.82
C PRO A 95 4.48 -9.64 5.55
N MET A 96 4.45 -9.61 6.87
CA MET A 96 5.42 -8.86 7.67
C MET A 96 6.85 -9.34 7.44
N TRP A 97 7.10 -10.66 7.53
CA TRP A 97 8.44 -11.21 7.32
C TRP A 97 8.92 -11.07 5.87
N ILE A 98 8.01 -11.22 4.90
CA ILE A 98 8.31 -10.97 3.48
C ILE A 98 8.76 -9.52 3.31
N ALA A 99 8.01 -8.54 3.87
CA ALA A 99 8.35 -7.13 3.76
C ALA A 99 9.70 -6.79 4.42
N ILE A 100 9.98 -7.33 5.62
CA ILE A 100 11.26 -7.10 6.30
C ILE A 100 12.41 -7.63 5.46
N LEU A 101 12.35 -8.91 5.04
CA LEU A 101 13.42 -9.52 4.26
C LEU A 101 13.60 -8.80 2.92
N GLN A 102 12.51 -8.46 2.25
CA GLN A 102 12.54 -7.73 0.98
C GLN A 102 13.25 -6.38 1.12
N ASN A 103 12.98 -5.61 2.19
CA ASN A 103 13.64 -4.33 2.42
C ASN A 103 15.13 -4.50 2.73
N VAL A 104 15.49 -5.49 3.56
CA VAL A 104 16.91 -5.79 3.85
C VAL A 104 17.66 -6.15 2.57
N VAL A 105 17.10 -7.04 1.77
CA VAL A 105 17.69 -7.44 0.48
C VAL A 105 17.74 -6.27 -0.49
N HIS A 106 16.69 -5.45 -0.56
CA HIS A 106 16.68 -4.27 -1.42
C HIS A 106 17.82 -3.31 -1.08
N VAL A 107 18.01 -2.97 0.19
CA VAL A 107 19.11 -2.09 0.63
C VAL A 107 20.46 -2.71 0.32
N GLY A 108 20.67 -4.00 0.66
CA GLY A 108 21.92 -4.70 0.42
C GLY A 108 22.27 -4.81 -1.06
N CYS A 109 21.34 -5.26 -1.89
CA CYS A 109 21.54 -5.38 -3.34
C CYS A 109 21.71 -4.02 -4.03
N SER A 110 20.94 -3.02 -3.64
CA SER A 110 21.07 -1.66 -4.18
C SER A 110 22.44 -1.07 -3.88
N TRP A 111 22.92 -1.22 -2.63
CA TRP A 111 24.27 -0.80 -2.27
C TRP A 111 25.33 -1.55 -3.06
N PHE A 112 25.22 -2.87 -3.17
CA PHE A 112 26.18 -3.70 -3.89
C PHE A 112 26.24 -3.35 -5.37
N PHE A 113 25.11 -3.26 -6.06
CA PHE A 113 25.07 -2.95 -7.49
C PHE A 113 25.48 -1.49 -7.78
N ALA A 114 25.02 -0.54 -6.98
CA ALA A 114 25.33 0.87 -7.21
C ALA A 114 26.80 1.18 -6.97
N PHE A 115 27.39 0.68 -5.86
CA PHE A 115 28.74 1.09 -5.45
C PHE A 115 29.81 0.07 -5.80
N ARG A 116 29.57 -1.24 -5.65
CA ARG A 116 30.59 -2.27 -5.93
C ARG A 116 30.64 -2.68 -7.40
N CYS A 117 29.49 -2.73 -8.07
CA CYS A 117 29.44 -3.03 -9.51
C CYS A 117 29.54 -1.77 -10.37
N GLY A 118 29.52 -0.57 -9.78
CA GLY A 118 29.64 0.69 -10.52
C GLY A 118 28.44 1.03 -11.40
N MET A 119 27.26 0.40 -11.14
CA MET A 119 26.04 0.57 -11.96
C MET A 119 25.29 1.86 -11.65
N GLY A 120 25.75 2.68 -10.69
CA GLY A 120 25.10 3.95 -10.36
C GLY A 120 23.61 3.79 -10.00
N ILE A 121 22.79 4.63 -10.62
CA ILE A 121 21.35 4.68 -10.34
C ILE A 121 20.60 3.45 -10.87
N ALA A 122 21.05 2.83 -11.97
CA ALA A 122 20.47 1.59 -12.47
C ALA A 122 20.64 0.44 -11.47
N GLY A 123 21.74 0.42 -10.73
CA GLY A 123 22.00 -0.57 -9.68
C GLY A 123 20.94 -0.56 -8.58
N ILE A 124 20.40 0.61 -8.22
CA ILE A 124 19.29 0.75 -7.28
C ILE A 124 18.00 0.14 -7.89
N GLY A 125 17.78 0.36 -9.19
CA GLY A 125 16.67 -0.25 -9.95
C GLY A 125 16.73 -1.77 -9.92
N TYR A 126 17.87 -2.35 -10.25
CA TYR A 126 18.09 -3.81 -10.23
C TYR A 126 18.06 -4.40 -8.82
N GLY A 127 18.52 -3.67 -7.80
CA GLY A 127 18.34 -4.06 -6.40
C GLY A 127 16.86 -4.24 -6.04
N SER A 128 15.99 -3.36 -6.55
CA SER A 128 14.53 -3.50 -6.41
C SER A 128 14.01 -4.76 -7.12
N VAL A 129 14.52 -5.09 -8.31
CA VAL A 129 14.13 -6.30 -9.07
C VAL A 129 14.43 -7.55 -8.25
N VAL A 130 15.68 -7.69 -7.79
CA VAL A 130 16.09 -8.86 -6.99
C VAL A 130 15.22 -9.00 -5.73
N ALA A 131 14.99 -7.90 -5.00
CA ALA A 131 14.21 -7.92 -3.77
C ALA A 131 12.74 -8.34 -4.02
N GLN A 132 12.12 -7.85 -5.11
CA GLN A 132 10.73 -8.19 -5.44
C GLN A 132 10.58 -9.67 -5.84
N TYR A 133 11.45 -10.19 -6.69
CA TYR A 133 11.40 -11.59 -7.09
C TYR A 133 11.74 -12.54 -5.94
N LEU A 134 12.69 -12.19 -5.07
CA LEU A 134 12.96 -12.95 -3.86
C LEU A 134 11.72 -12.97 -2.94
N GLY A 135 11.02 -11.84 -2.79
CA GLY A 135 9.77 -11.78 -2.05
C GLY A 135 8.70 -12.72 -2.60
N VAL A 136 8.54 -12.78 -3.94
CA VAL A 136 7.62 -13.74 -4.59
C VAL A 136 8.03 -15.18 -4.33
N ALA A 137 9.33 -15.49 -4.47
CA ALA A 137 9.85 -16.84 -4.23
C ALA A 137 9.62 -17.26 -2.76
N LEU A 138 9.91 -16.37 -1.81
CA LEU A 138 9.64 -16.64 -0.40
C LEU A 138 8.15 -16.84 -0.12
N ALA A 139 7.28 -16.00 -0.69
CA ALA A 139 5.84 -16.17 -0.57
C ALA A 139 5.37 -17.52 -1.11
N ALA A 140 5.87 -17.95 -2.28
CA ALA A 140 5.56 -19.24 -2.86
C ALA A 140 6.01 -20.40 -1.96
N VAL A 141 7.24 -20.34 -1.43
CA VAL A 141 7.74 -21.35 -0.48
C VAL A 141 6.86 -21.44 0.76
N LEU A 142 6.48 -20.28 1.33
CA LEU A 142 5.64 -20.23 2.54
C LEU A 142 4.21 -20.71 2.26
N ILE A 143 3.68 -20.51 1.05
CA ILE A 143 2.40 -21.09 0.64
C ILE A 143 2.52 -22.61 0.60
N VAL A 144 3.54 -23.15 -0.06
CA VAL A 144 3.74 -24.60 -0.14
C VAL A 144 3.96 -25.22 1.24
N ALA A 145 4.70 -24.55 2.12
CA ALA A 145 4.99 -25.06 3.46
C ALA A 145 3.77 -25.05 4.39
N ASN A 146 2.96 -23.96 4.37
CA ASN A 146 1.89 -23.75 5.36
C ASN A 146 0.48 -24.02 4.83
N TYR A 147 0.30 -24.03 3.51
CA TYR A 147 -1.02 -24.12 2.87
C TYR A 147 -1.07 -25.18 1.76
N ARG A 148 -0.25 -26.22 1.88
CA ARG A 148 -0.15 -27.30 0.88
C ARG A 148 -1.51 -27.93 0.55
N GLU A 149 -2.35 -28.16 1.56
CA GLU A 149 -3.69 -28.73 1.38
C GLU A 149 -4.60 -27.87 0.49
N PHE A 150 -4.41 -26.55 0.52
CA PHE A 150 -5.16 -25.62 -0.32
C PHE A 150 -4.69 -25.69 -1.78
N ILE A 151 -3.39 -25.88 -2.03
CA ILE A 151 -2.83 -25.80 -3.38
C ILE A 151 -3.04 -27.12 -4.15
N THR A 152 -2.96 -28.27 -3.47
CA THR A 152 -3.10 -29.59 -4.11
C THR A 152 -4.49 -29.85 -4.66
N ARG A 153 -5.48 -29.03 -4.30
CA ARG A 153 -6.89 -29.17 -4.69
C ARG A 153 -7.40 -27.94 -5.47
N ILE A 154 -6.56 -27.34 -6.31
CA ILE A 154 -7.00 -26.22 -7.16
C ILE A 154 -8.07 -26.75 -8.14
N ASP A 155 -9.27 -26.23 -7.97
CA ASP A 155 -10.36 -26.51 -8.91
C ASP A 155 -10.40 -25.43 -9.99
N TRP A 156 -9.86 -25.76 -11.15
CA TRP A 156 -9.80 -24.86 -12.28
C TRP A 156 -11.20 -24.42 -12.76
N SER A 157 -12.22 -25.26 -12.57
CA SER A 157 -13.60 -24.87 -12.90
C SER A 157 -14.08 -23.71 -12.02
N ALA A 158 -13.71 -23.72 -10.75
CA ALA A 158 -14.01 -22.62 -9.85
C ALA A 158 -13.19 -21.34 -10.18
N VAL A 159 -11.94 -21.51 -10.64
CA VAL A 159 -11.08 -20.36 -11.03
C VAL A 159 -11.71 -19.60 -12.20
N PHE A 160 -12.25 -20.31 -13.20
CA PHE A 160 -12.83 -19.72 -14.40
C PHE A 160 -14.36 -19.49 -14.31
N ASP A 161 -14.99 -19.67 -13.14
CA ASP A 161 -16.39 -19.31 -12.97
C ASP A 161 -16.58 -17.79 -13.15
N MET A 162 -17.46 -17.44 -14.08
CA MET A 162 -17.68 -16.05 -14.50
C MET A 162 -18.30 -15.18 -13.41
N ARG A 163 -19.09 -15.73 -12.48
CA ARG A 163 -19.72 -14.94 -11.41
C ARG A 163 -18.71 -14.41 -10.39
N PRO A 164 -17.83 -15.25 -9.77
CA PRO A 164 -16.76 -14.79 -8.92
C PRO A 164 -15.73 -13.91 -9.66
N ILE A 165 -15.38 -14.22 -10.92
CA ILE A 165 -14.49 -13.38 -11.73
C ILE A 165 -15.08 -11.96 -11.87
N ARG A 166 -16.34 -11.85 -12.27
CA ARG A 166 -17.00 -10.54 -12.40
C ARG A 166 -17.00 -9.78 -11.08
N ARG A 167 -17.28 -10.45 -9.96
CA ARG A 167 -17.20 -9.84 -8.62
C ARG A 167 -15.79 -9.36 -8.31
N PHE A 168 -14.78 -10.18 -8.56
CA PHE A 168 -13.37 -9.83 -8.37
C PHE A 168 -12.96 -8.60 -9.19
N LEU A 169 -13.33 -8.55 -10.47
CA LEU A 169 -13.01 -7.44 -11.36
C LEU A 169 -13.74 -6.14 -10.94
N VAL A 170 -15.01 -6.22 -10.54
CA VAL A 170 -15.77 -5.04 -10.08
C VAL A 170 -15.16 -4.46 -8.81
N VAL A 171 -14.85 -5.30 -7.82
CA VAL A 171 -14.20 -4.87 -6.57
C VAL A 171 -12.88 -4.16 -6.87
N ASN A 172 -12.01 -4.78 -7.69
CA ASN A 172 -10.73 -4.19 -8.03
C ASN A 172 -10.88 -2.90 -8.84
N ARG A 173 -11.83 -2.82 -9.78
CA ARG A 173 -12.10 -1.61 -10.55
C ARG A 173 -12.47 -0.43 -9.65
N ASP A 174 -13.40 -0.64 -8.72
CA ASP A 174 -13.86 0.42 -7.82
C ASP A 174 -12.69 0.94 -6.96
N ILE A 175 -11.83 0.04 -6.46
CA ILE A 175 -10.62 0.43 -5.72
C ILE A 175 -9.60 1.17 -6.61
N ILE A 176 -9.45 0.78 -7.89
CA ILE A 176 -8.57 1.48 -8.84
C ILE A 176 -9.04 2.92 -9.04
N VAL A 177 -10.33 3.12 -9.32
CA VAL A 177 -10.90 4.47 -9.52
C VAL A 177 -10.64 5.35 -8.30
N ARG A 178 -10.93 4.84 -7.10
CA ARG A 178 -10.63 5.54 -5.85
C ARG A 178 -9.14 5.88 -5.71
N THR A 179 -8.26 4.92 -6.00
CA THR A 179 -6.80 5.14 -5.91
C THR A 179 -6.33 6.23 -6.87
N LEU A 180 -6.87 6.26 -8.09
CA LEU A 180 -6.57 7.32 -9.07
C LEU A 180 -7.03 8.69 -8.57
N CYS A 181 -8.22 8.78 -7.96
CA CYS A 181 -8.70 10.04 -7.37
C CYS A 181 -7.77 10.52 -6.24
N ILE A 182 -7.33 9.62 -5.35
CA ILE A 182 -6.40 9.96 -4.27
C ILE A 182 -5.06 10.45 -4.85
N VAL A 183 -4.49 9.74 -5.82
CA VAL A 183 -3.24 10.16 -6.48
C VAL A 183 -3.40 11.53 -7.15
N ALA A 184 -4.54 11.78 -7.81
CA ALA A 184 -4.82 13.08 -8.42
C ALA A 184 -4.85 14.21 -7.38
N VAL A 185 -5.45 13.99 -6.20
CA VAL A 185 -5.48 14.97 -5.10
C VAL A 185 -4.06 15.27 -4.61
N TYR A 186 -3.23 14.24 -4.36
CA TYR A 186 -1.84 14.46 -3.93
C TYR A 186 -1.02 15.20 -4.99
N THR A 187 -1.16 14.82 -6.26
CA THR A 187 -0.46 15.47 -7.37
C THR A 187 -0.89 16.93 -7.51
N PHE A 188 -2.19 17.20 -7.40
CA PHE A 188 -2.73 18.55 -7.43
C PHE A 188 -2.20 19.39 -6.25
N PHE A 189 -2.23 18.87 -5.03
CA PHE A 189 -1.75 19.55 -3.83
C PHE A 189 -0.27 19.91 -3.95
N THR A 190 0.56 18.96 -4.36
CA THR A 190 2.00 19.18 -4.55
C THR A 190 2.26 20.19 -5.68
N GLY A 191 1.54 20.06 -6.80
CA GLY A 191 1.67 20.99 -7.91
C GLY A 191 1.18 22.39 -7.59
N ALA A 192 0.09 22.53 -6.83
CA ALA A 192 -0.38 23.83 -6.36
C ALA A 192 0.63 24.48 -5.42
N SER A 193 1.19 23.70 -4.46
CA SER A 193 2.23 24.19 -3.54
C SER A 193 3.48 24.67 -4.29
N ALA A 194 3.90 23.96 -5.34
CA ALA A 194 5.06 24.34 -6.14
C ALA A 194 4.83 25.64 -6.95
N ARG A 195 3.58 25.93 -7.33
CA ARG A 195 3.22 27.15 -8.08
C ARG A 195 3.13 28.43 -7.23
N MET A 196 3.14 28.30 -5.90
CA MET A 196 3.07 29.46 -5.00
C MET A 196 4.36 30.29 -4.98
N GLU A 197 5.42 29.83 -5.67
CA GLU A 197 6.74 30.49 -5.79
C GLU A 197 7.41 30.79 -4.43
N ASP A 198 6.83 30.35 -3.33
CA ASP A 198 7.36 30.46 -1.98
C ASP A 198 8.00 29.13 -1.54
N ARG A 199 9.32 29.11 -1.54
CA ARG A 199 10.10 27.92 -1.15
C ARG A 199 9.84 27.47 0.29
N THR A 200 9.54 28.42 1.17
CA THR A 200 9.25 28.10 2.58
C THR A 200 7.90 27.40 2.73
N LEU A 201 6.86 27.91 2.07
CA LEU A 201 5.55 27.27 2.08
C LEU A 201 5.58 25.90 1.42
N LEU A 202 6.36 25.72 0.36
CA LEU A 202 6.55 24.40 -0.25
C LEU A 202 7.22 23.43 0.72
N ALA A 203 8.25 23.88 1.45
CA ALA A 203 8.92 23.05 2.46
C ALA A 203 7.96 22.68 3.61
N VAL A 204 7.21 23.66 4.15
CA VAL A 204 6.21 23.44 5.19
C VAL A 204 5.15 22.41 4.73
N ASN A 205 4.55 22.60 3.55
CA ASN A 205 3.56 21.68 3.01
C ASN A 205 4.11 20.27 2.82
N THR A 206 5.39 20.15 2.40
CA THR A 206 6.05 18.85 2.26
C THR A 206 6.20 18.17 3.61
N ILE A 207 6.59 18.89 4.65
CA ILE A 207 6.72 18.34 6.00
C ILE A 207 5.35 17.95 6.57
N LEU A 208 4.32 18.77 6.36
CA LEU A 208 2.94 18.43 6.76
C LEU A 208 2.47 17.13 6.11
N LEU A 209 2.76 16.93 4.81
CA LEU A 209 2.47 15.67 4.11
C LEU A 209 3.26 14.49 4.67
N GLN A 210 4.50 14.69 5.12
CA GLN A 210 5.27 13.61 5.76
C GLN A 210 4.68 13.21 7.11
N LEU A 211 4.26 14.17 7.93
CA LEU A 211 3.59 13.91 9.21
C LEU A 211 2.25 13.20 9.00
N PHE A 212 1.49 13.62 7.98
CA PHE A 212 0.27 12.91 7.57
C PHE A 212 0.57 11.47 7.16
N THR A 213 1.62 11.25 6.36
CA THR A 213 2.02 9.94 5.88
C THR A 213 2.45 9.02 7.04
N LEU A 214 3.18 9.56 8.03
CA LEU A 214 3.57 8.84 9.24
C LEU A 214 2.34 8.34 10.02
N PHE A 215 1.35 9.20 10.24
CA PHE A 215 0.08 8.85 10.84
C PHE A 215 -0.68 7.80 10.02
N SER A 216 -0.75 7.99 8.70
CA SER A 216 -1.41 7.08 7.77
C SER A 216 -0.86 5.66 7.87
N TYR A 217 0.46 5.47 7.88
CA TYR A 217 1.07 4.14 7.99
C TYR A 217 0.70 3.41 9.29
N MET A 218 0.61 4.13 10.41
CA MET A 218 0.18 3.54 11.67
C MET A 218 -1.29 3.12 11.62
N THR A 219 -2.14 3.97 11.07
CA THR A 219 -3.59 3.72 10.97
C THR A 219 -3.91 2.63 9.95
N ASP A 220 -3.13 2.50 8.87
CA ASP A 220 -3.27 1.45 7.87
C ASP A 220 -3.14 0.04 8.47
N GLY A 221 -2.30 -0.14 9.49
CA GLY A 221 -2.20 -1.42 10.20
C GLY A 221 -3.53 -1.83 10.85
N PHE A 222 -4.21 -0.89 11.50
CA PHE A 222 -5.54 -1.14 12.09
C PHE A 222 -6.61 -1.32 11.02
N ALA A 223 -6.56 -0.55 9.93
CA ALA A 223 -7.47 -0.70 8.80
C ALA A 223 -7.35 -2.08 8.15
N GLN A 224 -6.13 -2.60 7.97
CA GLN A 224 -5.90 -3.95 7.44
C GLN A 224 -6.40 -5.05 8.38
N ALA A 225 -6.23 -4.88 9.70
CA ALA A 225 -6.78 -5.81 10.67
C ALA A 225 -8.32 -5.80 10.65
N ALA A 226 -8.93 -4.62 10.59
CA ALA A 226 -10.37 -4.45 10.47
C ALA A 226 -10.90 -5.05 9.16
N GLU A 227 -10.20 -4.87 8.04
CA GLU A 227 -10.48 -5.48 6.73
C GLU A 227 -10.57 -7.00 6.83
N ALA A 228 -9.54 -7.63 7.36
CA ALA A 228 -9.46 -9.09 7.48
C ALA A 228 -10.53 -9.67 8.41
N LEU A 229 -10.73 -9.06 9.58
CA LEU A 229 -11.70 -9.52 10.58
C LEU A 229 -13.15 -9.27 10.12
N THR A 230 -13.44 -8.11 9.55
CA THR A 230 -14.77 -7.80 9.00
C THR A 230 -15.15 -8.79 7.91
N GLY A 231 -14.25 -9.06 6.95
CA GLY A 231 -14.46 -10.05 5.91
C GLY A 231 -14.74 -11.43 6.49
N ARG A 232 -13.93 -11.87 7.45
CA ARG A 232 -14.12 -13.16 8.15
C ARG A 232 -15.48 -13.28 8.83
N PHE A 233 -15.90 -12.27 9.61
CA PHE A 233 -17.16 -12.36 10.34
C PHE A 233 -18.39 -12.25 9.42
N ILE A 234 -18.31 -11.48 8.34
CA ILE A 234 -19.35 -11.46 7.31
C ILE A 234 -19.45 -12.83 6.62
N GLY A 235 -18.32 -13.43 6.25
CA GLY A 235 -18.30 -14.76 5.66
C GLY A 235 -18.88 -15.84 6.59
N ALA A 236 -18.56 -15.75 7.87
CA ALA A 236 -19.09 -16.65 8.92
C ALA A 236 -20.56 -16.37 9.29
N ARG A 237 -21.17 -15.29 8.77
CA ARG A 237 -22.52 -14.80 9.15
C ARG A 237 -22.66 -14.54 10.66
N ASP A 238 -21.56 -14.17 11.32
CA ASP A 238 -21.51 -13.85 12.77
C ASP A 238 -21.67 -12.34 13.00
N GLY A 239 -22.90 -11.88 13.07
CA GLY A 239 -23.21 -10.47 13.29
C GLY A 239 -22.78 -9.94 14.66
N ARG A 240 -22.75 -10.79 15.70
CA ARG A 240 -22.34 -10.35 17.05
C ARG A 240 -20.85 -10.04 17.09
N SER A 241 -20.01 -10.95 16.56
CA SER A 241 -18.57 -10.74 16.48
C SER A 241 -18.22 -9.60 15.54
N LEU A 242 -18.95 -9.43 14.42
CA LEU A 242 -18.79 -8.31 13.52
C LEU A 242 -19.01 -6.97 14.23
N HIS A 243 -20.12 -6.82 14.95
CA HIS A 243 -20.41 -5.58 15.69
C HIS A 243 -19.35 -5.27 16.74
N ARG A 244 -18.91 -6.29 17.49
CA ARG A 244 -17.82 -6.16 18.48
C ARG A 244 -16.50 -5.77 17.82
N CYS A 245 -16.17 -6.37 16.67
CA CYS A 245 -14.98 -6.05 15.90
C CYS A 245 -14.99 -4.59 15.47
N ILE A 246 -16.06 -4.12 14.84
CA ILE A 246 -16.17 -2.73 14.38
C ILE A 246 -16.03 -1.75 15.56
N ARG A 247 -16.74 -1.99 16.65
CA ARG A 247 -16.67 -1.13 17.85
C ARG A 247 -15.24 -1.06 18.42
N ASN A 248 -14.58 -2.21 18.57
CA ASN A 248 -13.21 -2.26 19.08
C ASN A 248 -12.22 -1.59 18.11
N SER A 249 -12.40 -1.76 16.80
CA SER A 249 -11.57 -1.11 15.79
C SER A 249 -11.71 0.40 15.83
N ILE A 250 -12.94 0.92 15.99
CA ILE A 250 -13.19 2.36 16.17
C ILE A 250 -12.48 2.87 17.44
N PHE A 251 -12.63 2.16 18.55
CA PHE A 251 -11.99 2.55 19.82
C PHE A 251 -10.46 2.64 19.67
N TRP A 252 -9.82 1.62 19.10
CA TRP A 252 -8.37 1.61 18.91
C TRP A 252 -7.90 2.63 17.89
N SER A 253 -8.64 2.86 16.80
CA SER A 253 -8.32 3.91 15.82
C SER A 253 -8.35 5.30 16.45
N LEU A 254 -9.36 5.59 17.26
CA LEU A 254 -9.45 6.86 17.99
C LEU A 254 -8.38 6.99 19.08
N ALA A 255 -8.04 5.88 19.78
CA ALA A 255 -6.96 5.87 20.76
C ALA A 255 -5.60 6.20 20.11
N VAL A 256 -5.31 5.60 18.95
CA VAL A 256 -4.09 5.92 18.18
C VAL A 256 -4.11 7.38 17.71
N ALA A 257 -5.23 7.87 17.22
CA ALA A 257 -5.35 9.29 16.83
C ALA A 257 -5.08 10.21 18.02
N ALA A 258 -5.63 9.90 19.20
CA ALA A 258 -5.38 10.70 20.42
C ALA A 258 -3.90 10.69 20.84
N VAL A 259 -3.21 9.53 20.71
CA VAL A 259 -1.76 9.45 20.97
C VAL A 259 -0.98 10.32 19.99
N PHE A 260 -1.30 10.28 18.70
CA PHE A 260 -0.63 11.12 17.70
C PHE A 260 -0.91 12.61 17.90
N VAL A 261 -2.14 12.97 18.25
CA VAL A 261 -2.46 14.36 18.65
C VAL A 261 -1.59 14.79 19.83
N GLY A 262 -1.45 13.95 20.87
CA GLY A 262 -0.57 14.22 22.00
C GLY A 262 0.90 14.40 21.61
N ILE A 263 1.42 13.49 20.74
CA ILE A 263 2.77 13.58 20.21
C ILE A 263 2.97 14.90 19.43
N TYR A 264 2.03 15.24 18.55
CA TYR A 264 2.12 16.45 17.74
C TYR A 264 1.96 17.73 18.58
N LEU A 265 1.14 17.73 19.62
CA LEU A 265 1.02 18.88 20.54
C LEU A 265 2.31 19.13 21.31
N VAL A 266 2.97 18.06 21.80
CA VAL A 266 4.13 18.20 22.70
C VAL A 266 5.44 18.35 21.92
N TRP A 267 5.65 17.55 20.87
CA TRP A 267 6.94 17.43 20.17
C TRP A 267 6.93 17.97 18.74
N TRP A 268 5.97 18.78 18.33
CA TRP A 268 5.91 19.27 16.95
C TRP A 268 7.17 20.00 16.49
N ARG A 269 7.80 20.81 17.37
CA ARG A 269 9.05 21.52 17.05
C ARG A 269 10.21 20.55 16.81
N ASP A 270 10.36 19.56 17.67
CA ASP A 270 11.43 18.57 17.56
C ASP A 270 11.24 17.69 16.30
N LEU A 271 10.00 17.33 16.01
CA LEU A 271 9.66 16.60 14.78
C LEU A 271 10.01 17.42 13.53
N LEU A 272 9.65 18.70 13.50
CA LEU A 272 10.03 19.59 12.39
C LEU A 272 11.55 19.75 12.29
N HIS A 273 12.24 19.82 13.41
CA HIS A 273 13.70 19.91 13.44
C HIS A 273 14.37 18.70 12.78
N VAL A 274 13.84 17.49 13.00
CA VAL A 274 14.34 16.27 12.35
C VAL A 274 14.25 16.36 10.81
N PHE A 275 13.19 16.95 10.28
CA PHE A 275 13.01 17.10 8.83
C PHE A 275 13.86 18.27 8.25
N THR A 276 14.33 19.18 9.08
CA THR A 276 15.13 20.34 8.63
C THR A 276 16.62 20.22 8.92
N LEU A 277 17.10 19.08 9.43
CA LEU A 277 18.52 18.83 9.79
C LEU A 277 19.50 19.12 8.64
N ASN A 278 19.09 18.87 7.39
CA ASN A 278 19.91 19.09 6.20
C ASN A 278 19.93 20.54 5.69
N SER A 279 19.17 21.45 6.32
CA SER A 279 19.06 22.84 5.92
C SER A 279 19.06 23.78 7.15
N PRO A 280 20.16 23.81 7.94
CA PRO A 280 20.19 24.49 9.23
C PRO A 280 19.95 26.00 9.12
N GLU A 281 20.39 26.64 8.04
CA GLU A 281 20.24 28.10 7.82
C GLU A 281 18.76 28.51 7.64
N SER A 282 17.93 27.66 7.03
CA SER A 282 16.49 27.89 6.81
C SER A 282 15.61 27.28 7.89
N SER A 283 16.15 26.43 8.76
CA SER A 283 15.41 25.63 9.74
C SER A 283 14.54 26.51 10.67
N ALA A 284 15.12 27.54 11.27
CA ALA A 284 14.40 28.40 12.20
C ALA A 284 13.20 29.10 11.54
N TYR A 285 13.36 29.55 10.30
CA TYR A 285 12.30 30.22 9.55
C TYR A 285 11.20 29.26 9.12
N ILE A 286 11.56 28.05 8.64
CA ILE A 286 10.60 26.99 8.29
C ILE A 286 9.80 26.57 9.53
N ILE A 287 10.45 26.37 10.69
CA ILE A 287 9.77 25.99 11.93
C ILE A 287 8.83 27.10 12.43
N ALA A 288 9.26 28.36 12.34
CA ALA A 288 8.41 29.50 12.70
C ALA A 288 7.16 29.57 11.81
N THR A 289 7.34 29.50 10.50
CA THR A 289 6.23 29.49 9.53
C THR A 289 5.31 28.29 9.72
N ALA A 290 5.87 27.09 9.98
CA ALA A 290 5.07 25.88 10.25
C ALA A 290 4.22 26.01 11.52
N GLY A 291 4.64 26.85 12.50
CA GLY A 291 3.86 27.16 13.70
C GLY A 291 2.48 27.73 13.38
N ASP A 292 2.35 28.52 12.31
CA ASP A 292 1.07 29.09 11.88
C ASP A 292 0.11 28.02 11.34
N TYR A 293 0.66 26.88 10.93
CA TYR A 293 -0.09 25.74 10.36
C TYR A 293 -0.24 24.57 11.33
N ILE A 294 0.19 24.70 12.59
CA ILE A 294 0.16 23.61 13.59
C ILE A 294 -1.25 23.05 13.78
N GLY A 295 -2.28 23.89 13.67
CA GLY A 295 -3.67 23.48 13.74
C GLY A 295 -4.04 22.38 12.75
N TRP A 296 -3.46 22.39 11.54
CA TRP A 296 -3.67 21.35 10.55
C TRP A 296 -2.99 20.04 10.93
N ILE A 297 -1.78 20.09 11.52
CA ILE A 297 -1.06 18.91 12.01
C ILE A 297 -1.89 18.18 13.07
N ILE A 298 -2.55 18.92 13.96
CA ILE A 298 -3.41 18.36 15.02
C ILE A 298 -4.74 17.84 14.43
N ALA A 299 -5.31 18.56 13.46
CA ALA A 299 -6.57 18.19 12.83
C ALA A 299 -6.47 16.90 11.99
N ILE A 300 -5.31 16.62 11.38
CA ILE A 300 -5.08 15.46 10.52
C ILE A 300 -5.41 14.13 11.20
N PRO A 301 -4.85 13.75 12.37
CA PRO A 301 -5.18 12.48 13.03
C PRO A 301 -6.67 12.38 13.39
N ILE A 302 -7.27 13.50 13.84
CA ILE A 302 -8.69 13.53 14.24
C ILE A 302 -9.59 13.27 13.02
N ALA A 303 -9.38 14.02 11.94
CA ALA A 303 -10.22 13.95 10.74
C ALA A 303 -10.02 12.65 9.95
N SER A 304 -8.78 12.10 9.94
CA SER A 304 -8.41 10.98 9.06
C SER A 304 -8.60 9.60 9.69
N SER A 305 -8.64 9.48 11.04
CA SER A 305 -8.68 8.19 11.74
C SER A 305 -9.87 7.33 11.34
N LEU A 306 -11.08 7.90 11.35
CA LEU A 306 -12.31 7.17 10.98
C LEU A 306 -12.39 6.85 9.49
N PRO A 307 -12.12 7.76 8.55
CA PRO A 307 -12.05 7.44 7.13
C PRO A 307 -11.11 6.28 6.79
N PHE A 308 -9.87 6.27 7.32
CA PHE A 308 -8.95 5.16 7.10
C PHE A 308 -9.47 3.82 7.63
N LEU A 309 -10.06 3.84 8.83
CA LEU A 309 -10.65 2.62 9.39
C LEU A 309 -11.85 2.14 8.58
N MET A 310 -12.76 3.06 8.20
CA MET A 310 -13.93 2.72 7.39
C MET A 310 -13.55 2.15 6.03
N ASP A 311 -12.45 2.64 5.45
CA ASP A 311 -11.86 2.09 4.24
C ASP A 311 -11.59 0.57 4.38
N GLY A 312 -10.89 0.17 5.43
CA GLY A 312 -10.64 -1.25 5.73
C GLY A 312 -11.92 -2.05 5.94
N ILE A 313 -12.87 -1.52 6.72
CA ILE A 313 -14.15 -2.20 6.98
C ILE A 313 -14.94 -2.41 5.68
N MET A 314 -15.01 -1.39 4.81
CA MET A 314 -15.75 -1.48 3.54
C MET A 314 -15.10 -2.44 2.55
N VAL A 315 -13.76 -2.51 2.51
CA VAL A 315 -13.03 -3.52 1.71
C VAL A 315 -13.33 -4.92 2.23
N GLY A 316 -13.23 -5.15 3.54
CA GLY A 316 -13.58 -6.44 4.17
C GLY A 316 -15.02 -6.85 3.90
N ALA A 317 -15.94 -5.89 3.89
CA ALA A 317 -17.34 -6.09 3.52
C ALA A 317 -17.56 -6.26 2.01
N THR A 318 -16.53 -6.03 1.17
CA THR A 318 -16.63 -5.97 -0.31
C THR A 318 -17.67 -4.95 -0.81
N ARG A 319 -17.91 -3.89 -0.03
CA ARG A 319 -18.80 -2.78 -0.36
C ARG A 319 -18.05 -1.62 -1.02
N THR A 320 -17.24 -1.94 -2.03
CA THR A 320 -16.32 -1.01 -2.68
C THR A 320 -16.99 0.13 -3.44
N ARG A 321 -18.27 -0.01 -3.80
CA ARG A 321 -19.05 1.09 -4.40
C ARG A 321 -19.18 2.27 -3.45
N VAL A 322 -19.46 2.02 -2.17
CA VAL A 322 -19.57 3.07 -1.15
C VAL A 322 -18.28 3.83 -0.94
N MET A 323 -17.13 3.18 -1.20
CA MET A 323 -15.82 3.81 -1.12
C MET A 323 -15.49 4.68 -2.35
N ARG A 324 -16.06 4.32 -3.50
CA ARG A 324 -15.84 5.05 -4.76
C ARG A 324 -16.70 6.31 -4.82
N ASP A 325 -17.97 6.23 -4.40
CA ASP A 325 -18.97 7.29 -4.45
C ASP A 325 -18.76 8.28 -3.28
#